data_165ac87dc27f576d10d7838de380281c
#
_entry.id   165ac87dc27f576d10d7838de380281c
#
_cell.length_a   1.000
_cell.length_b   1.000
_cell.length_c   1.000
_cell.angle_alpha   90.00
_cell.angle_beta   90.00
_cell.angle_gamma   90.00
#
_symmetry.space_group_name_H-M   'P 1'
#
loop_
_entity.id
_entity.type
_entity.pdbx_description
1 polymer ?
#
loop_
_entity_poly.entity_id
_entity_poly.type
_entity_poly.pdbx_seq_one_letter_code
_entity_poly.pdbx_strand_id
1 'polypeptide(L)'
;MLSRAVTALFLTASLALAQNGDKPGEKQESRVPKDKIPANPPLAPEAALKTFKLPPGFRIEIVAADPLIETPIAMQWDADGRLWVVEMPSYMNTPTAEGELNPINRVSVLEDTDGDGRMDKKTVFLDKLVMPRALCLAYGGVLVCEPPVLNFYPIEPGLKPGKAVLVDKNYAPNGIKNPEHTGNSPTWLMNNWIVSANHTLRFRRVDNEWKRSATTSRGQWGLTMDDWGRPYYNSNSDQLRTDYVPSEYYFRNPLFRTTAGLAQQPMKDQTVYPGRVNPGVNRGYQEKTLKPRSEEHTSELQSRETI
;
A
#
# COMPACT_ATOMS: atom_id res chain seq x y z
N MET A 1 11.76 34.35 50.25
CA MET A 1 11.81 32.92 49.83
C MET A 1 10.57 32.63 49.02
N LEU A 2 10.64 32.76 47.71
CA LEU A 2 9.54 32.42 46.81
C LEU A 2 9.80 31.03 46.22
N SER A 3 8.93 30.09 46.62
CA SER A 3 8.89 28.74 46.03
C SER A 3 8.29 28.83 44.63
N ARG A 4 9.08 28.47 43.63
CA ARG A 4 8.59 28.26 42.27
C ARG A 4 8.10 26.82 42.14
N ALA A 5 6.80 26.66 42.12
CA ALA A 5 6.16 25.41 41.72
C ALA A 5 6.37 25.20 40.20
N VAL A 6 7.12 24.19 39.84
CA VAL A 6 7.25 23.73 38.45
C VAL A 6 6.07 22.81 38.15
N THR A 7 5.08 23.29 37.45
CA THR A 7 4.00 22.47 36.95
C THR A 7 4.51 21.68 35.75
N ALA A 8 4.78 20.40 35.96
CA ALA A 8 5.09 19.48 34.86
C ALA A 8 3.81 19.20 34.09
N LEU A 9 3.73 19.72 32.87
CA LEU A 9 2.68 19.42 31.91
C LEU A 9 2.96 18.02 31.35
N PHE A 10 2.31 17.00 31.86
CA PHE A 10 2.28 15.69 31.22
C PHE A 10 1.48 15.81 29.93
N LEU A 11 2.17 15.94 28.80
CA LEU A 11 1.58 15.64 27.51
C LEU A 11 1.35 14.12 27.49
N THR A 12 0.13 13.70 27.81
CA THR A 12 -0.34 12.37 27.44
C THR A 12 -0.43 12.36 25.92
N ALA A 13 0.60 11.85 25.27
CA ALA A 13 0.49 11.40 23.90
C ALA A 13 -0.60 10.33 23.91
N SER A 14 -1.79 10.68 23.46
CA SER A 14 -2.80 9.72 23.07
C SER A 14 -2.15 8.91 21.96
N LEU A 15 -1.55 7.79 22.30
CA LEU A 15 -1.30 6.72 21.36
C LEU A 15 -2.67 6.44 20.75
N ALA A 16 -2.85 6.89 19.53
CA ALA A 16 -3.93 6.41 18.69
C ALA A 16 -3.74 4.90 18.65
N LEU A 17 -4.52 4.20 19.45
CA LEU A 17 -4.74 2.75 19.34
C LEU A 17 -5.59 2.56 18.08
N ALA A 18 -5.00 2.93 16.95
CA ALA A 18 -5.54 2.58 15.66
C ALA A 18 -5.44 1.07 15.53
N GLN A 19 -6.57 0.44 15.36
CA GLN A 19 -6.69 -0.92 14.83
C GLN A 19 -6.21 -2.08 15.71
N ASN A 20 -6.40 -2.04 17.00
CA ASN A 20 -6.35 -3.23 17.83
C ASN A 20 -7.75 -3.82 17.98
N GLY A 21 -8.37 -4.22 16.87
CA GLY A 21 -9.62 -4.97 16.92
C GLY A 21 -9.38 -6.36 17.48
N ASP A 22 -8.29 -6.98 17.12
CA ASP A 22 -8.05 -8.39 17.33
C ASP A 22 -6.80 -8.60 18.16
N LYS A 23 -6.97 -9.23 19.31
CA LYS A 23 -5.83 -9.77 20.06
C LYS A 23 -5.55 -11.18 19.53
N PRO A 24 -4.29 -11.57 19.33
CA PRO A 24 -3.95 -12.93 18.96
C PRO A 24 -4.62 -13.94 19.90
N GLY A 25 -5.34 -14.90 19.35
CA GLY A 25 -6.06 -15.92 20.11
C GLY A 25 -7.44 -15.50 20.66
N GLU A 26 -7.91 -14.28 20.42
CA GLU A 26 -9.25 -13.85 20.79
C GLU A 26 -10.27 -14.31 19.72
N LYS A 27 -11.24 -15.12 20.15
CA LYS A 27 -12.35 -15.52 19.27
C LYS A 27 -13.34 -14.37 19.13
N GLN A 28 -13.47 -13.84 17.95
CA GLN A 28 -14.48 -12.83 17.67
C GLN A 28 -15.83 -13.47 17.33
N GLU A 29 -16.87 -12.90 17.91
CA GLU A 29 -18.25 -13.33 17.61
C GLU A 29 -18.87 -12.41 16.55
N SER A 30 -19.43 -13.00 15.50
CA SER A 30 -20.17 -12.24 14.49
C SER A 30 -21.41 -11.58 15.13
N ARG A 31 -21.58 -10.28 14.88
CA ARG A 31 -22.78 -9.52 15.29
C ARG A 31 -23.99 -9.81 14.39
N VAL A 32 -23.73 -10.35 13.22
CA VAL A 32 -24.79 -10.77 12.29
C VAL A 32 -24.98 -12.27 12.43
N PRO A 33 -26.21 -12.76 12.62
CA PRO A 33 -26.50 -14.20 12.63
C PRO A 33 -25.96 -14.88 11.38
N LYS A 34 -25.36 -16.06 11.53
CA LYS A 34 -24.71 -16.79 10.42
C LYS A 34 -25.66 -17.07 9.25
N ASP A 35 -26.92 -17.30 9.53
CA ASP A 35 -27.97 -17.52 8.53
C ASP A 35 -28.31 -16.27 7.69
N LYS A 36 -27.89 -15.09 8.17
CA LYS A 36 -28.05 -13.81 7.46
C LYS A 36 -26.80 -13.36 6.72
N ILE A 37 -25.69 -14.09 6.82
CA ILE A 37 -24.46 -13.82 6.09
C ILE A 37 -24.60 -14.46 4.70
N PRO A 38 -24.62 -13.68 3.60
CA PRO A 38 -24.69 -14.24 2.26
C PRO A 38 -23.47 -15.15 2.00
N ALA A 39 -23.70 -16.29 1.39
CA ALA A 39 -22.60 -17.08 0.87
C ALA A 39 -21.84 -16.27 -0.20
N ASN A 40 -20.53 -16.19 -0.07
CA ASN A 40 -19.67 -15.49 -1.01
C ASN A 40 -18.46 -16.37 -1.39
N PRO A 41 -18.70 -17.50 -2.09
CA PRO A 41 -17.61 -18.37 -2.50
C PRO A 41 -16.71 -17.64 -3.51
N PRO A 42 -15.42 -17.94 -3.56
CA PRO A 42 -14.52 -17.42 -4.58
C PRO A 42 -15.05 -17.84 -5.96
N LEU A 43 -15.02 -16.91 -6.90
CA LEU A 43 -15.46 -17.12 -8.27
C LEU A 43 -14.25 -17.38 -9.15
N ALA A 44 -14.38 -18.26 -10.13
CA ALA A 44 -13.40 -18.37 -11.22
C ALA A 44 -13.29 -17.01 -11.96
N PRO A 45 -12.12 -16.66 -12.53
CA PRO A 45 -11.89 -15.35 -13.13
C PRO A 45 -12.94 -14.92 -14.15
N GLU A 46 -13.36 -15.81 -15.03
CA GLU A 46 -14.36 -15.54 -16.06
C GLU A 46 -15.78 -15.37 -15.48
N ALA A 47 -16.06 -16.01 -14.35
CA ALA A 47 -17.31 -15.84 -13.64
C ALA A 47 -17.33 -14.51 -12.87
N ALA A 48 -16.20 -14.16 -12.22
CA ALA A 48 -16.03 -12.89 -11.55
C ALA A 48 -16.19 -11.71 -12.50
N LEU A 49 -15.62 -11.81 -13.72
CA LEU A 49 -15.73 -10.77 -14.75
C LEU A 49 -17.18 -10.40 -15.09
N LYS A 50 -18.07 -11.37 -15.09
CA LYS A 50 -19.51 -11.18 -15.40
C LYS A 50 -20.27 -10.47 -14.28
N THR A 51 -19.72 -10.36 -13.10
CA THR A 51 -20.36 -9.67 -11.97
C THR A 51 -20.21 -8.15 -12.00
N PHE A 52 -19.23 -7.64 -12.74
CA PHE A 52 -18.98 -6.20 -12.84
C PHE A 52 -20.05 -5.50 -13.67
N LYS A 53 -20.53 -4.36 -13.18
CA LYS A 53 -21.43 -3.46 -13.88
C LYS A 53 -20.64 -2.24 -14.33
N LEU A 54 -20.44 -2.09 -15.61
CA LEU A 54 -19.62 -1.04 -16.18
C LEU A 54 -20.48 0.09 -16.76
N PRO A 55 -20.04 1.35 -16.71
CA PRO A 55 -20.64 2.43 -17.48
C PRO A 55 -20.56 2.15 -19.00
N PRO A 56 -21.44 2.76 -19.80
CA PRO A 56 -21.36 2.65 -21.26
C PRO A 56 -20.00 3.11 -21.80
N GLY A 57 -19.46 2.38 -22.77
CA GLY A 57 -18.17 2.68 -23.40
C GLY A 57 -16.94 2.09 -22.68
N PHE A 58 -17.12 1.42 -21.54
CA PHE A 58 -16.04 0.73 -20.83
C PHE A 58 -16.14 -0.79 -21.01
N ARG A 59 -14.99 -1.44 -21.05
CA ARG A 59 -14.86 -2.89 -20.99
C ARG A 59 -13.89 -3.28 -19.88
N ILE A 60 -14.00 -4.49 -19.37
CA ILE A 60 -13.08 -5.08 -18.38
C ILE A 60 -12.48 -6.34 -18.99
N GLU A 61 -11.19 -6.54 -18.75
CA GLU A 61 -10.42 -7.66 -19.29
C GLU A 61 -9.59 -8.28 -18.18
N ILE A 62 -9.36 -9.59 -18.25
CA ILE A 62 -8.48 -10.29 -17.34
C ILE A 62 -7.06 -10.17 -17.90
N VAL A 63 -6.15 -9.56 -17.14
CA VAL A 63 -4.74 -9.46 -17.49
C VAL A 63 -3.95 -10.66 -16.94
N ALA A 64 -4.20 -11.04 -15.69
CA ALA A 64 -3.61 -12.21 -15.06
C ALA A 64 -4.54 -12.73 -13.96
N ALA A 65 -4.48 -14.02 -13.69
CA ALA A 65 -5.27 -14.68 -12.66
C ALA A 65 -4.57 -15.94 -12.17
N ASP A 66 -5.10 -16.56 -11.10
CA ASP A 66 -4.66 -17.87 -10.66
C ASP A 66 -4.71 -18.91 -11.80
N PRO A 67 -3.73 -19.83 -11.89
CA PRO A 67 -2.57 -20.01 -10.99
C PRO A 67 -1.32 -19.24 -11.41
N LEU A 68 -1.40 -18.36 -12.44
CA LEU A 68 -0.24 -17.62 -12.91
C LEU A 68 0.26 -16.63 -11.86
N ILE A 69 -0.65 -16.02 -11.13
CA ILE A 69 -0.38 -15.01 -10.10
C ILE A 69 -1.18 -15.36 -8.84
N GLU A 70 -0.57 -15.15 -7.66
CA GLU A 70 -1.18 -15.42 -6.36
C GLU A 70 -1.06 -14.18 -5.46
N THR A 71 -2.16 -13.76 -4.86
CA THR A 71 -2.21 -12.68 -3.86
C THR A 71 -1.36 -11.45 -4.22
N PRO A 72 -1.63 -10.77 -5.34
CA PRO A 72 -0.87 -9.59 -5.77
C PRO A 72 -1.17 -8.39 -4.85
N ILE A 73 -0.12 -7.72 -4.36
CA ILE A 73 -0.25 -6.57 -3.46
C ILE A 73 0.31 -5.26 -4.02
N ALA A 74 1.22 -5.35 -4.98
CA ALA A 74 1.76 -4.20 -5.70
C ALA A 74 2.14 -4.62 -7.11
N MET A 75 1.96 -3.72 -8.07
CA MET A 75 2.32 -4.00 -9.46
C MET A 75 2.78 -2.74 -10.18
N GLN A 76 3.59 -2.92 -11.22
CA GLN A 76 4.04 -1.87 -12.12
C GLN A 76 4.36 -2.44 -13.50
N TRP A 77 3.99 -1.71 -14.55
CA TRP A 77 4.41 -2.00 -15.92
C TRP A 77 5.81 -1.48 -16.19
N ASP A 78 6.61 -2.23 -16.91
CA ASP A 78 7.86 -1.73 -17.47
C ASP A 78 7.67 -1.21 -18.91
N ALA A 79 8.76 -0.65 -19.47
CA ALA A 79 8.72 -0.08 -20.82
C ALA A 79 8.57 -1.13 -21.95
N ASP A 80 8.81 -2.39 -21.64
CA ASP A 80 8.67 -3.51 -22.60
C ASP A 80 7.28 -4.15 -22.50
N GLY A 81 6.36 -3.60 -21.70
CA GLY A 81 5.01 -4.11 -21.53
C GLY A 81 4.91 -5.33 -20.60
N ARG A 82 5.94 -5.61 -19.81
CA ARG A 82 5.90 -6.68 -18.81
C ARG A 82 5.30 -6.16 -17.50
N LEU A 83 4.51 -7.00 -16.84
CA LEU A 83 3.89 -6.68 -15.55
C LEU A 83 4.74 -7.24 -14.41
N TRP A 84 5.31 -6.35 -13.62
CA TRP A 84 6.04 -6.67 -12.40
C TRP A 84 5.09 -6.69 -11.21
N VAL A 85 5.12 -7.75 -10.41
CA VAL A 85 4.15 -7.98 -9.34
C VAL A 85 4.85 -8.44 -8.08
N VAL A 86 4.47 -7.85 -6.95
CA VAL A 86 4.78 -8.40 -5.62
C VAL A 86 3.63 -9.32 -5.23
N GLU A 87 3.94 -10.59 -5.04
CA GLU A 87 3.00 -11.61 -4.57
C GLU A 87 3.27 -11.92 -3.11
N MET A 88 2.22 -11.91 -2.28
CA MET A 88 2.34 -12.13 -0.83
C MET A 88 1.37 -13.22 -0.33
N PRO A 89 1.50 -14.47 -0.80
CA PRO A 89 0.61 -15.58 -0.41
C PRO A 89 0.70 -15.97 1.07
N SER A 90 1.67 -15.48 1.82
CA SER A 90 1.76 -15.75 3.26
C SER A 90 0.84 -14.89 4.12
N TYR A 91 0.31 -13.77 3.58
CA TYR A 91 -0.35 -12.75 4.39
C TYR A 91 -1.84 -13.04 4.62
N MET A 92 -2.25 -12.96 5.87
CA MET A 92 -3.65 -13.03 6.35
C MET A 92 -4.41 -14.32 5.96
N ASN A 93 -3.72 -15.43 5.86
CA ASN A 93 -4.36 -16.73 5.57
C ASN A 93 -5.20 -17.26 6.73
N THR A 94 -4.91 -16.80 7.94
CA THR A 94 -5.65 -17.17 9.15
C THR A 94 -5.89 -15.95 10.04
N PRO A 95 -6.96 -15.94 10.86
CA PRO A 95 -7.20 -14.86 11.81
C PRO A 95 -6.12 -14.72 12.89
N THR A 96 -5.28 -15.73 13.05
CA THR A 96 -4.19 -15.81 14.03
C THR A 96 -2.84 -15.46 13.47
N ALA A 97 -2.76 -15.02 12.19
CA ALA A 97 -1.53 -14.66 11.48
C ALA A 97 -0.51 -15.82 11.38
N GLU A 98 -1.00 -17.06 11.35
CA GLU A 98 -0.15 -18.23 11.21
C GLU A 98 0.48 -18.29 9.82
N GLY A 99 1.80 -18.44 9.76
CA GLY A 99 2.54 -18.57 8.50
C GLY A 99 2.90 -17.27 7.81
N GLU A 100 2.51 -16.09 8.31
CA GLU A 100 2.80 -14.80 7.67
C GLU A 100 4.30 -14.53 7.50
N LEU A 101 5.14 -15.07 8.40
CA LEU A 101 6.59 -14.93 8.33
C LEU A 101 7.26 -16.04 7.49
N ASN A 102 6.50 -16.91 6.85
CA ASN A 102 7.06 -17.90 5.96
C ASN A 102 7.65 -17.22 4.73
N PRO A 103 8.88 -17.57 4.32
CA PRO A 103 9.55 -17.01 3.16
C PRO A 103 9.04 -17.65 1.85
N ILE A 104 7.76 -17.42 1.53
CA ILE A 104 7.09 -17.97 0.34
C ILE A 104 6.64 -16.90 -0.64
N ASN A 105 6.91 -15.63 -0.30
CA ASN A 105 6.52 -14.50 -1.12
C ASN A 105 7.60 -14.18 -2.16
N ARG A 106 7.21 -13.44 -3.21
CA ARG A 106 8.09 -13.25 -4.37
C ARG A 106 7.81 -11.94 -5.10
N VAL A 107 8.75 -11.55 -5.97
CA VAL A 107 8.53 -10.60 -7.05
C VAL A 107 8.57 -11.36 -8.36
N SER A 108 7.49 -11.28 -9.10
CA SER A 108 7.34 -11.95 -10.39
C SER A 108 7.24 -10.96 -11.53
N VAL A 109 7.70 -11.37 -12.70
CA VAL A 109 7.56 -10.65 -13.96
C VAL A 109 6.67 -11.47 -14.88
N LEU A 110 5.57 -10.88 -15.33
CA LEU A 110 4.62 -11.53 -16.23
C LEU A 110 4.78 -10.93 -17.63
N GLU A 111 4.68 -11.78 -18.63
CA GLU A 111 4.79 -11.45 -20.04
C GLU A 111 3.56 -11.98 -20.78
N ASP A 112 3.08 -11.19 -21.73
CA ASP A 112 2.11 -11.58 -22.75
C ASP A 112 2.93 -11.95 -24.00
N THR A 113 3.07 -13.23 -24.27
CA THR A 113 3.99 -13.70 -25.34
C THR A 113 3.31 -13.85 -26.70
N ASP A 114 1.98 -13.87 -26.75
CA ASP A 114 1.21 -14.00 -27.99
C ASP A 114 0.44 -12.72 -28.38
N GLY A 115 0.44 -11.70 -27.50
CA GLY A 115 -0.12 -10.37 -27.77
C GLY A 115 -1.64 -10.30 -27.66
N ASP A 116 -2.27 -11.22 -26.91
CA ASP A 116 -3.72 -11.25 -26.74
C ASP A 116 -4.24 -10.35 -25.60
N GLY A 117 -3.33 -9.72 -24.84
CA GLY A 117 -3.63 -8.86 -23.70
C GLY A 117 -3.68 -9.60 -22.37
N ARG A 118 -3.43 -10.92 -22.34
CA ARG A 118 -3.32 -11.71 -21.12
C ARG A 118 -1.88 -12.15 -20.90
N MET A 119 -1.44 -12.10 -19.66
CA MET A 119 -0.15 -12.64 -19.30
C MET A 119 -0.18 -14.16 -19.33
N ASP A 120 0.75 -14.77 -20.03
CA ASP A 120 0.83 -16.24 -20.21
C ASP A 120 2.14 -16.83 -19.73
N LYS A 121 3.16 -15.99 -19.47
CA LYS A 121 4.46 -16.40 -18.98
C LYS A 121 4.82 -15.69 -17.69
N LYS A 122 5.40 -16.45 -16.75
CA LYS A 122 5.87 -15.94 -15.46
C LYS A 122 7.35 -16.24 -15.26
N THR A 123 8.12 -15.23 -14.89
CA THR A 123 9.50 -15.34 -14.41
C THR A 123 9.55 -14.84 -12.97
N VAL A 124 10.01 -15.68 -12.03
CA VAL A 124 10.25 -15.26 -10.65
C VAL A 124 11.58 -14.50 -10.61
N PHE A 125 11.51 -13.21 -10.29
CA PHE A 125 12.67 -12.32 -10.19
C PHE A 125 13.33 -12.40 -8.82
N LEU A 126 12.55 -12.29 -7.73
CA LEU A 126 13.00 -12.52 -6.35
C LEU A 126 12.07 -13.54 -5.71
N ASP A 127 12.65 -14.44 -4.93
CA ASP A 127 11.93 -15.50 -4.24
C ASP A 127 12.27 -15.52 -2.74
N LYS A 128 11.48 -16.27 -1.99
CA LYS A 128 11.68 -16.51 -0.55
C LYS A 128 11.70 -15.21 0.28
N LEU A 129 10.91 -14.24 -0.11
CA LEU A 129 10.77 -12.99 0.63
C LEU A 129 9.84 -13.14 1.83
N VAL A 130 10.08 -12.32 2.85
CA VAL A 130 9.22 -12.21 4.03
C VAL A 130 8.49 -10.89 4.00
N MET A 131 7.16 -10.92 3.87
CA MET A 131 6.29 -9.74 3.92
C MET A 131 6.72 -8.60 2.97
N PRO A 132 7.10 -8.86 1.69
CA PRO A 132 7.46 -7.80 0.75
C PRO A 132 6.26 -6.86 0.52
N ARG A 133 6.49 -5.56 0.30
CA ARG A 133 5.37 -4.61 0.21
C ARG A 133 5.55 -3.43 -0.71
N ALA A 134 6.69 -3.31 -1.36
CA ALA A 134 6.96 -2.18 -2.22
C ALA A 134 7.65 -2.62 -3.49
N LEU A 135 7.30 -2.01 -4.59
CA LEU A 135 7.88 -2.20 -5.90
C LEU A 135 8.01 -0.85 -6.60
N CYS A 136 9.19 -0.54 -7.13
CA CYS A 136 9.36 0.61 -8.02
C CYS A 136 10.46 0.35 -9.02
N LEU A 137 10.10 0.32 -10.30
CA LEU A 137 11.06 0.25 -11.41
C LEU A 137 11.74 1.60 -11.59
N ALA A 138 13.05 1.62 -11.48
CA ALA A 138 13.85 2.84 -11.66
C ALA A 138 15.32 2.50 -11.95
N TYR A 139 16.00 3.36 -12.69
CA TYR A 139 17.45 3.30 -12.91
C TYR A 139 18.00 1.95 -13.41
N GLY A 140 17.25 1.26 -14.29
CA GLY A 140 17.64 -0.04 -14.82
C GLY A 140 17.57 -1.19 -13.81
N GLY A 141 16.76 -1.03 -12.78
CA GLY A 141 16.53 -2.02 -11.74
C GLY A 141 15.19 -1.84 -11.05
N VAL A 142 15.00 -2.52 -9.95
CA VAL A 142 13.79 -2.46 -9.15
C VAL A 142 14.10 -2.24 -7.67
N LEU A 143 13.39 -1.32 -7.06
CA LEU A 143 13.33 -1.14 -5.61
C LEU A 143 12.29 -2.11 -5.05
N VAL A 144 12.69 -2.89 -4.05
CA VAL A 144 11.79 -3.80 -3.34
C VAL A 144 11.98 -3.61 -1.83
N CYS A 145 10.88 -3.48 -1.13
CA CYS A 145 10.90 -3.48 0.33
C CYS A 145 10.59 -4.88 0.86
N GLU A 146 11.53 -5.40 1.60
CA GLU A 146 11.35 -6.51 2.53
C GLU A 146 11.61 -5.96 3.93
N PRO A 147 10.57 -5.81 4.78
CA PRO A 147 10.72 -5.09 6.04
C PRO A 147 11.87 -5.61 6.91
N PRO A 148 12.66 -4.72 7.51
CA PRO A 148 12.50 -3.26 7.54
C PRO A 148 13.19 -2.50 6.40
N VAL A 149 13.83 -3.18 5.44
CA VAL A 149 14.77 -2.57 4.50
C VAL A 149 14.15 -2.30 3.13
N LEU A 150 14.65 -1.28 2.45
CA LEU A 150 14.44 -1.03 1.03
C LEU A 150 15.75 -1.33 0.29
N ASN A 151 15.70 -2.29 -0.61
CA ASN A 151 16.82 -2.66 -1.46
C ASN A 151 16.53 -2.31 -2.93
N PHE A 152 17.60 -2.00 -3.65
CA PHE A 152 17.60 -1.88 -5.10
C PHE A 152 18.29 -3.09 -5.70
N TYR A 153 17.68 -3.71 -6.69
CA TYR A 153 18.21 -4.83 -7.44
C TYR A 153 18.38 -4.42 -8.91
N PRO A 154 19.61 -4.36 -9.45
CA PRO A 154 19.82 -4.21 -10.89
C PRO A 154 19.10 -5.35 -11.64
N ILE A 155 18.52 -5.05 -12.79
CA ILE A 155 17.97 -6.08 -13.68
C ILE A 155 19.06 -6.51 -14.65
N GLU A 156 19.51 -7.75 -14.52
CA GLU A 156 20.49 -8.36 -15.41
C GLU A 156 19.82 -9.10 -16.58
N PRO A 157 20.56 -9.42 -17.64
CA PRO A 157 20.01 -10.14 -18.79
C PRO A 157 19.27 -11.42 -18.39
N GLY A 158 18.11 -11.64 -19.03
CA GLY A 158 17.23 -12.78 -18.72
C GLY A 158 16.38 -12.58 -17.46
N LEU A 159 16.11 -11.33 -17.08
CA LEU A 159 15.31 -10.98 -15.90
C LEU A 159 15.87 -11.57 -14.60
N LYS A 160 17.18 -11.53 -14.43
CA LYS A 160 17.85 -11.98 -13.21
C LYS A 160 18.14 -10.81 -12.28
N PRO A 161 17.99 -10.98 -10.96
CA PRO A 161 18.39 -9.95 -10.02
C PRO A 161 19.92 -9.88 -9.92
N GLY A 162 20.45 -8.68 -10.08
CA GLY A 162 21.82 -8.36 -9.72
C GLY A 162 21.99 -8.27 -8.20
N LYS A 163 23.21 -7.96 -7.76
CA LYS A 163 23.52 -7.82 -6.33
C LYS A 163 22.67 -6.71 -5.69
N ALA A 164 22.01 -7.05 -4.60
CA ALA A 164 21.23 -6.11 -3.81
C ALA A 164 22.08 -4.92 -3.32
N VAL A 165 21.55 -3.71 -3.47
CA VAL A 165 22.12 -2.47 -2.95
C VAL A 165 21.16 -1.88 -1.93
N LEU A 166 21.62 -1.73 -0.69
CA LEU A 166 20.80 -1.15 0.38
C LEU A 166 20.54 0.34 0.11
N VAL A 167 19.27 0.72 0.03
CA VAL A 167 18.80 2.10 -0.14
C VAL A 167 18.44 2.72 1.20
N ASP A 168 17.65 2.03 1.99
CA ASP A 168 17.30 2.44 3.35
C ASP A 168 17.12 1.23 4.26
N LYS A 169 17.82 1.25 5.41
CA LYS A 169 17.74 0.18 6.42
C LYS A 169 16.49 0.25 7.29
N ASN A 170 15.76 1.36 7.23
CA ASN A 170 14.63 1.65 8.10
C ASN A 170 13.42 2.19 7.33
N TYR A 171 13.22 1.70 6.11
CA TYR A 171 12.10 2.11 5.26
C TYR A 171 10.75 1.67 5.83
N ALA A 172 10.68 0.48 6.38
CA ALA A 172 9.47 -0.11 6.93
C ALA A 172 9.71 -0.71 8.33
N PRO A 173 10.06 0.10 9.34
CA PRO A 173 10.56 -0.40 10.63
C PRO A 173 9.57 -1.27 11.38
N ASN A 174 8.27 -1.04 11.20
CA ASN A 174 7.19 -1.80 11.82
C ASN A 174 6.52 -2.79 10.87
N GLY A 175 7.08 -3.00 9.68
CA GLY A 175 6.44 -3.72 8.61
C GLY A 175 6.09 -5.18 8.89
N ILE A 176 6.74 -5.80 9.88
CA ILE A 176 6.40 -7.14 10.35
C ILE A 176 5.25 -7.10 11.37
N LYS A 177 5.24 -6.10 12.26
CA LYS A 177 4.23 -6.01 13.34
C LYS A 177 2.95 -5.31 12.91
N ASN A 178 3.08 -4.38 11.99
CA ASN A 178 1.96 -3.61 11.46
C ASN A 178 2.18 -3.41 9.96
N PRO A 179 1.89 -4.42 9.15
CA PRO A 179 2.14 -4.40 7.72
C PRO A 179 1.34 -3.33 6.98
N GLU A 180 0.21 -2.90 7.50
CA GLU A 180 -0.67 -1.93 6.83
C GLU A 180 -0.22 -0.47 7.05
N HIS A 181 0.61 -0.18 8.07
CA HIS A 181 0.97 1.18 8.48
C HIS A 181 2.48 1.46 8.40
N THR A 182 3.09 1.21 7.27
CA THR A 182 4.51 1.48 7.06
C THR A 182 4.79 1.89 5.61
N GLY A 183 6.03 2.28 5.28
CA GLY A 183 6.40 2.73 3.96
C GLY A 183 5.98 1.77 2.85
N ASN A 184 5.28 2.29 1.84
CA ASN A 184 4.77 1.52 0.70
C ASN A 184 4.64 2.41 -0.55
N SER A 185 4.20 1.83 -1.65
CA SER A 185 3.89 2.51 -2.92
C SER A 185 4.95 3.53 -3.36
N PRO A 186 6.26 3.14 -3.42
CA PRO A 186 7.28 4.04 -3.93
C PRO A 186 6.96 4.41 -5.38
N THR A 187 6.95 5.72 -5.65
CA THR A 187 6.58 6.30 -6.95
C THR A 187 7.66 7.25 -7.42
N TRP A 188 8.16 7.03 -8.63
CA TRP A 188 9.17 7.88 -9.25
C TRP A 188 8.50 9.10 -9.88
N LEU A 189 8.65 10.25 -9.24
CA LEU A 189 8.06 11.51 -9.70
C LEU A 189 8.90 12.16 -10.81
N MET A 190 8.29 13.08 -11.55
CA MET A 190 8.92 13.81 -12.67
C MET A 190 10.14 14.63 -12.27
N ASN A 191 10.33 14.93 -11.00
CA ASN A 191 11.52 15.63 -10.47
C ASN A 191 12.69 14.68 -10.14
N ASN A 192 12.65 13.44 -10.60
CA ASN A 192 13.61 12.37 -10.36
C ASN A 192 13.76 11.94 -8.90
N TRP A 193 12.81 12.27 -8.04
CA TRP A 193 12.73 11.72 -6.70
C TRP A 193 11.69 10.61 -6.62
N ILE A 194 12.02 9.57 -5.90
CA ILE A 194 11.10 8.50 -5.52
C ILE A 194 10.56 8.86 -4.15
N VAL A 195 9.28 9.06 -4.06
CA VAL A 195 8.52 9.29 -2.83
C VAL A 195 7.67 8.06 -2.52
N SER A 196 7.25 7.92 -1.28
CA SER A 196 6.42 6.77 -0.87
C SER A 196 5.25 7.21 -0.01
N ALA A 197 4.19 6.42 -0.05
CA ALA A 197 3.12 6.54 0.93
C ALA A 197 3.65 6.14 2.31
N ASN A 198 3.10 6.75 3.35
CA ASN A 198 3.43 6.51 4.75
C ASN A 198 4.93 6.56 5.07
N HIS A 199 5.67 7.44 4.41
CA HIS A 199 7.12 7.59 4.57
C HIS A 199 7.57 9.05 4.49
N THR A 200 8.60 9.43 5.24
CA THR A 200 9.07 10.81 5.37
C THR A 200 10.40 11.10 4.66
N LEU A 201 10.96 10.12 3.99
CA LEU A 201 12.15 10.28 3.15
C LEU A 201 11.79 10.04 1.69
N ARG A 202 12.53 10.72 0.82
CA ARG A 202 12.53 10.50 -0.63
C ARG A 202 13.94 10.10 -1.07
N PHE A 203 13.99 9.37 -2.17
CA PHE A 203 15.21 8.75 -2.67
C PHE A 203 15.45 9.14 -4.13
N ARG A 204 16.70 9.25 -4.52
CA ARG A 204 17.13 9.30 -5.91
C ARG A 204 18.53 8.76 -6.06
N ARG A 205 18.87 8.28 -7.25
CA ARG A 205 20.20 7.80 -7.57
C ARG A 205 20.97 8.88 -8.36
N VAL A 206 22.16 9.23 -7.90
CA VAL A 206 23.08 10.18 -8.55
C VAL A 206 24.47 9.58 -8.51
N ASP A 207 25.15 9.50 -9.65
CA ASP A 207 26.49 8.92 -9.77
C ASP A 207 26.60 7.52 -9.13
N ASN A 208 25.61 6.69 -9.38
CA ASN A 208 25.44 5.34 -8.81
C ASN A 208 25.27 5.28 -7.29
N GLU A 209 25.13 6.40 -6.61
CA GLU A 209 24.87 6.48 -5.18
C GLU A 209 23.42 6.86 -4.87
N TRP A 210 22.85 6.23 -3.87
CA TRP A 210 21.53 6.59 -3.37
C TRP A 210 21.59 7.79 -2.44
N LYS A 211 20.95 8.87 -2.84
CA LYS A 211 20.76 10.08 -2.03
C LYS A 211 19.37 10.06 -1.41
N ARG A 212 19.26 10.53 -0.18
CA ARG A 212 17.99 10.64 0.56
C ARG A 212 17.81 12.06 1.07
N SER A 213 16.58 12.50 1.15
CA SER A 213 16.19 13.83 1.65
C SER A 213 14.84 13.74 2.34
N ALA A 214 14.56 14.67 3.24
CA ALA A 214 13.28 14.76 3.89
C ALA A 214 12.17 15.14 2.89
N THR A 215 10.98 14.62 3.14
CA THR A 215 9.74 14.96 2.45
C THR A 215 8.56 14.82 3.42
N THR A 216 7.37 15.27 3.04
CA THR A 216 6.15 15.00 3.80
C THR A 216 5.74 13.53 3.68
N SER A 217 5.18 12.97 4.73
CA SER A 217 4.45 11.71 4.63
C SER A 217 3.20 11.92 3.78
N ARG A 218 2.90 10.97 2.89
CA ARG A 218 1.76 11.03 1.98
C ARG A 218 0.91 9.79 2.16
N GLY A 219 -0.33 10.03 2.58
CA GLY A 219 -1.32 8.99 2.67
C GLY A 219 -0.94 7.81 3.56
N GLN A 220 -1.66 6.73 3.38
CA GLN A 220 -1.47 5.49 4.10
C GLN A 220 -1.08 4.36 3.16
N TRP A 221 -1.83 4.18 2.06
CA TRP A 221 -1.57 3.14 1.08
C TRP A 221 -1.95 3.63 -0.32
N GLY A 222 -1.03 3.49 -1.26
CA GLY A 222 -1.20 3.97 -2.62
C GLY A 222 -0.72 5.41 -2.84
N LEU A 223 -0.07 5.63 -3.97
CA LEU A 223 0.38 6.92 -4.45
C LEU A 223 0.48 6.87 -5.97
N THR A 224 -0.01 7.92 -6.61
CA THR A 224 0.11 8.13 -8.06
C THR A 224 0.41 9.59 -8.35
N MET A 225 0.57 9.95 -9.61
CA MET A 225 0.73 11.34 -10.03
C MET A 225 -0.06 11.60 -11.32
N ASP A 226 -0.36 12.88 -11.55
CA ASP A 226 -0.89 13.34 -12.84
C ASP A 226 0.21 13.65 -13.85
N ASP A 227 -0.19 14.06 -15.05
CA ASP A 227 0.73 14.40 -16.17
C ASP A 227 1.63 15.60 -15.88
N TRP A 228 1.36 16.36 -14.82
CA TRP A 228 2.20 17.48 -14.35
C TRP A 228 3.09 17.11 -13.16
N GLY A 229 3.06 15.83 -12.72
CA GLY A 229 3.86 15.34 -11.61
C GLY A 229 3.35 15.70 -10.24
N ARG A 230 2.07 16.11 -10.11
CA ARG A 230 1.45 16.33 -8.79
C ARG A 230 1.09 14.97 -8.18
N PRO A 231 1.52 14.70 -6.95
CA PRO A 231 1.20 13.45 -6.28
C PRO A 231 -0.26 13.43 -5.81
N TYR A 232 -0.92 12.29 -6.00
CA TYR A 232 -2.24 12.00 -5.45
C TYR A 232 -2.16 10.77 -4.55
N TYR A 233 -2.84 10.84 -3.42
CA TYR A 233 -2.80 9.80 -2.39
C TYR A 233 -4.03 9.84 -1.51
N ASN A 234 -4.20 8.85 -0.66
CA ASN A 234 -5.35 8.70 0.24
C ASN A 234 -4.91 8.35 1.66
N SER A 235 -5.85 8.37 2.57
CA SER A 235 -5.75 7.81 3.92
C SER A 235 -7.06 7.10 4.27
N ASN A 236 -7.13 6.47 5.44
CA ASN A 236 -8.36 5.82 5.90
C ASN A 236 -9.55 6.76 6.03
N SER A 237 -9.31 8.05 6.17
CA SER A 237 -10.37 9.05 6.39
C SER A 237 -10.59 9.98 5.22
N ASP A 238 -9.70 9.98 4.24
CA ASP A 238 -9.77 10.86 3.08
C ASP A 238 -9.48 10.08 1.80
N GLN A 239 -10.42 10.10 0.86
CA GLN A 239 -10.31 9.33 -0.38
C GLN A 239 -9.29 9.90 -1.35
N LEU A 240 -9.13 11.24 -1.35
CA LEU A 240 -8.23 11.91 -2.28
C LEU A 240 -7.58 13.12 -1.63
N ARG A 241 -6.25 13.15 -1.68
CA ARG A 241 -5.39 14.27 -1.31
C ARG A 241 -4.35 14.52 -2.37
N THR A 242 -3.83 15.75 -2.41
CA THR A 242 -2.73 16.14 -3.30
C THR A 242 -1.84 17.20 -2.65
N ASP A 243 -0.62 17.34 -3.17
CA ASP A 243 0.25 18.46 -2.87
C ASP A 243 0.22 19.46 -4.04
N TYR A 244 -0.20 20.70 -3.79
CA TYR A 244 -0.14 21.78 -4.77
C TYR A 244 1.23 22.45 -4.83
N VAL A 245 2.06 22.23 -3.83
CA VAL A 245 3.42 22.77 -3.73
C VAL A 245 4.38 21.62 -3.43
N PRO A 246 5.50 21.48 -4.16
CA PRO A 246 6.51 20.52 -3.82
C PRO A 246 7.05 20.75 -2.41
N SER A 247 6.98 19.74 -1.55
CA SER A 247 7.32 19.85 -0.13
C SER A 247 8.78 20.26 0.14
N GLU A 248 9.66 20.04 -0.82
CA GLU A 248 11.06 20.42 -0.71
C GLU A 248 11.32 21.92 -0.56
N TYR A 249 10.41 22.75 -1.04
CA TYR A 249 10.52 24.21 -0.81
C TYR A 249 10.42 24.57 0.66
N TYR A 250 9.63 23.82 1.40
CA TYR A 250 9.49 24.01 2.85
C TYR A 250 10.68 23.44 3.62
N PHE A 251 11.20 22.28 3.21
CA PHE A 251 12.33 21.64 3.88
C PHE A 251 13.67 22.35 3.66
N ARG A 252 13.78 23.24 2.66
CA ARG A 252 15.00 24.06 2.44
C ARG A 252 15.25 25.05 3.56
N ASN A 253 14.20 25.54 4.21
CA ASN A 253 14.33 26.43 5.35
C ASN A 253 13.81 25.76 6.61
N PRO A 254 14.69 25.33 7.53
CA PRO A 254 14.28 24.62 8.74
C PRO A 254 13.46 25.47 9.70
N LEU A 255 13.44 26.79 9.52
CA LEU A 255 12.63 27.73 10.31
C LEU A 255 11.23 27.93 9.72
N PHE A 256 11.01 27.53 8.48
CA PHE A 256 9.72 27.67 7.82
C PHE A 256 8.80 26.49 8.18
N ARG A 257 7.74 26.75 8.92
CA ARG A 257 6.87 25.75 9.52
C ARG A 257 5.52 25.57 8.83
N THR A 258 5.30 26.25 7.70
CA THR A 258 4.03 26.11 6.99
C THR A 258 3.91 24.75 6.29
N THR A 259 2.69 24.25 6.21
CA THR A 259 2.27 23.12 5.39
C THR A 259 1.19 23.51 4.38
N ALA A 260 1.01 24.81 4.16
CA ALA A 260 0.02 25.32 3.20
C ALA A 260 0.26 24.74 1.81
N GLY A 261 -0.80 24.24 1.17
CA GLY A 261 -0.71 23.59 -0.13
C GLY A 261 -0.23 22.14 -0.13
N LEU A 262 0.11 21.57 1.04
CA LEU A 262 0.40 20.15 1.20
C LEU A 262 -0.82 19.42 1.77
N ALA A 263 -1.01 18.17 1.39
CA ALA A 263 -2.09 17.31 1.84
C ALA A 263 -3.49 17.94 1.68
N GLN A 264 -3.71 18.69 0.61
CA GLN A 264 -4.98 19.36 0.35
C GLN A 264 -6.00 18.38 -0.24
N GLN A 265 -7.26 18.58 0.10
CA GLN A 265 -8.38 17.87 -0.49
C GLN A 265 -8.81 18.58 -1.78
N PRO A 266 -8.57 18.02 -2.98
CA PRO A 266 -8.97 18.66 -4.24
C PRO A 266 -10.49 18.64 -4.44
N MET A 267 -11.18 17.75 -3.76
CA MET A 267 -12.64 17.63 -3.74
C MET A 267 -13.15 17.81 -2.31
N LYS A 268 -14.17 18.64 -2.15
CA LYS A 268 -14.81 18.84 -0.82
C LYS A 268 -15.69 17.66 -0.42
N ASP A 269 -16.40 17.10 -1.39
CA ASP A 269 -17.24 15.92 -1.16
C ASP A 269 -16.43 14.66 -1.49
N GLN A 270 -16.10 13.91 -0.46
CA GLN A 270 -15.39 12.64 -0.54
C GLN A 270 -16.26 11.49 0.01
N THR A 271 -17.55 11.59 -0.20
CA THR A 271 -18.50 10.56 0.20
C THR A 271 -18.24 9.26 -0.57
N VAL A 272 -18.19 8.15 0.15
CA VAL A 272 -18.08 6.80 -0.42
C VAL A 272 -19.29 5.97 0.01
N TYR A 273 -19.59 4.95 -0.77
CA TYR A 273 -20.69 4.04 -0.52
C TYR A 273 -20.13 2.64 -0.30
N PRO A 274 -20.54 1.95 0.79
CA PRO A 274 -20.13 0.57 1.00
C PRO A 274 -20.70 -0.31 -0.12
N GLY A 275 -19.84 -1.12 -0.74
CA GLY A 275 -20.28 -2.06 -1.78
C GLY A 275 -21.14 -3.19 -1.23
N ARG A 276 -20.93 -3.55 0.03
CA ARG A 276 -21.71 -4.58 0.75
C ARG A 276 -21.59 -4.37 2.26
N VAL A 277 -22.48 -5.05 3.01
CA VAL A 277 -22.42 -5.13 4.46
C VAL A 277 -21.47 -6.26 4.85
N ASN A 278 -20.46 -5.94 5.66
CA ASN A 278 -19.57 -6.93 6.23
C ASN A 278 -20.07 -7.35 7.62
N PRO A 279 -20.24 -8.64 7.91
CA PRO A 279 -20.72 -9.15 9.19
C PRO A 279 -19.67 -9.15 10.32
N GLY A 280 -18.48 -8.68 10.08
CA GLY A 280 -17.40 -8.65 11.05
C GLY A 280 -17.69 -7.80 12.29
N VAL A 281 -16.87 -7.93 13.31
CA VAL A 281 -17.04 -7.25 14.61
C VAL A 281 -16.13 -6.05 14.79
N ASN A 282 -15.45 -5.64 13.75
CA ASN A 282 -14.54 -4.51 13.80
C ASN A 282 -15.31 -3.19 14.06
N ARG A 283 -14.60 -2.12 14.42
CA ARG A 283 -15.19 -0.81 14.80
C ARG A 283 -16.11 -0.20 13.74
N GLY A 284 -15.84 -0.45 12.47
CA GLY A 284 -16.66 0.00 11.37
C GLY A 284 -18.11 -0.50 11.44
N TYR A 285 -18.36 -1.56 12.18
CA TYR A 285 -19.67 -2.18 12.36
C TYR A 285 -20.48 -1.68 13.55
N GLN A 286 -19.95 -0.76 14.31
CA GLN A 286 -20.75 -0.12 15.32
C GLN A 286 -21.66 0.89 14.63
N GLU A 287 -22.95 0.62 14.56
CA GLU A 287 -23.97 1.50 13.92
C GLU A 287 -23.81 2.98 14.30
N LYS A 288 -23.38 3.26 15.54
CA LYS A 288 -23.13 4.62 16.05
C LYS A 288 -21.88 5.29 15.44
N THR A 289 -20.98 4.52 14.84
CA THR A 289 -19.72 5.00 14.26
C THR A 289 -19.70 4.92 12.75
N LEU A 290 -20.65 4.24 12.13
CA LEU A 290 -20.85 4.22 10.68
C LEU A 290 -21.15 5.63 10.18
N LYS A 291 -20.11 6.29 9.72
CA LYS A 291 -20.23 7.54 8.96
C LYS A 291 -20.00 7.20 7.50
N PRO A 292 -20.89 7.62 6.57
CA PRO A 292 -20.75 7.31 5.14
C PRO A 292 -19.48 7.90 4.47
N ARG A 293 -18.52 8.39 5.25
CA ARG A 293 -17.32 9.10 4.78
C ARG A 293 -16.01 8.50 5.22
N SER A 294 -16.01 7.35 5.84
CA SER A 294 -14.80 6.80 6.40
C SER A 294 -14.42 5.54 5.64
N GLU A 295 -13.27 5.55 5.06
CA GLU A 295 -12.67 4.42 4.35
C GLU A 295 -12.36 3.25 5.28
N GLU A 296 -12.09 3.55 6.56
CA GLU A 296 -11.97 2.53 7.61
C GLU A 296 -13.14 1.55 7.62
N HIS A 297 -14.28 1.99 7.13
CA HIS A 297 -15.50 1.17 7.11
C HIS A 297 -15.64 0.34 5.85
N THR A 298 -14.83 0.58 4.81
CA THR A 298 -14.94 -0.12 3.53
C THR A 298 -13.67 -0.91 3.18
N SER A 299 -12.48 -0.35 3.35
CA SER A 299 -11.24 -0.98 2.89
C SER A 299 -10.72 -2.05 3.83
N GLU A 300 -10.75 -1.84 5.14
CA GLU A 300 -10.37 -2.88 6.11
C GLU A 300 -11.30 -4.09 6.09
N LEU A 301 -12.53 -3.83 5.69
CA LEU A 301 -13.54 -4.87 5.58
C LEU A 301 -13.38 -5.68 4.29
N GLN A 302 -12.86 -5.08 3.24
CA GLN A 302 -12.57 -5.78 1.98
C GLN A 302 -11.33 -6.66 2.07
N SER A 303 -10.29 -6.23 2.79
CA SER A 303 -9.06 -7.01 2.93
C SER A 303 -9.23 -8.31 3.73
N ARG A 304 -10.24 -8.37 4.62
CA ARG A 304 -10.53 -9.57 5.44
C ARG A 304 -11.51 -10.55 4.81
N GLU A 305 -12.08 -10.22 3.67
CA GLU A 305 -13.07 -11.08 3.01
C GLU A 305 -12.64 -11.64 1.65
N THR A 306 -11.42 -11.35 1.22
CA THR A 306 -10.87 -11.86 -0.05
C THR A 306 -10.05 -13.14 0.14
N ILE A 307 -10.24 -13.80 1.29
CA ILE A 307 -9.63 -15.11 1.59
C ILE A 307 -10.71 -16.17 1.63
#